data_3d9095a3e6edc3f08a8d9c7e2aeaf7d8
#
_entry.id   3d9095a3e6edc3f08a8d9c7e2aeaf7d8
#
_cell.length_a   1.000
_cell.length_b   1.000
_cell.length_c   1.000
_cell.angle_alpha   90.00
_cell.angle_beta   90.00
_cell.angle_gamma   90.00
#
_symmetry.space_group_name_H-M   'P 1'
#
loop_
_entity.id
_entity.type
_entity.pdbx_description
1 polymer ?
#
loop_
_entity_poly.entity_id
_entity_poly.type
_entity_poly.pdbx_seq_one_letter_code
_entity_poly.pdbx_strand_id
1 'polypeptide(L)'
;MNSLSNYGFIRVASAVPRVKIADCQWNISLIERMIEEAEENHASIIVFPELSITGYTCGDLFNSHLLLDQTIEALNDIVCYSQEHTITIIVGAPINTNNQLFNCAVVIHKGSIIAIVPKTYLPNYNEFYEMRWFSSAMNANVNTISLLGQEDIPFGNDIILSTEEYSYAIEICEDLLHNYILLLII
;
A
#
# COMPACT_ATOMS: atom_id res chain seq x y z
N MET A 1 -23.31 -2.80 21.36
CA MET A 1 -21.98 -3.36 21.75
C MET A 1 -21.06 -2.19 22.05
N ASN A 2 -20.32 -2.19 23.16
CA ASN A 2 -19.33 -1.15 23.39
C ASN A 2 -18.21 -1.30 22.36
N SER A 3 -17.96 -0.25 21.57
CA SER A 3 -16.84 -0.23 20.61
C SER A 3 -15.53 -0.39 21.37
N LEU A 4 -14.59 -1.15 20.82
CA LEU A 4 -13.23 -1.28 21.36
C LEU A 4 -12.52 0.07 21.49
N SER A 5 -12.87 1.03 20.61
CA SER A 5 -12.36 2.40 20.63
C SER A 5 -12.67 3.13 21.94
N ASN A 6 -13.80 2.82 22.60
CA ASN A 6 -14.11 3.37 23.92
C ASN A 6 -13.08 3.01 25.02
N TYR A 7 -12.24 2.02 24.76
CA TYR A 7 -11.17 1.56 25.66
C TYR A 7 -9.77 1.88 25.13
N GLY A 8 -9.66 2.69 24.07
CA GLY A 8 -8.38 3.03 23.45
C GLY A 8 -7.77 1.91 22.59
N PHE A 9 -8.56 0.93 22.15
CA PHE A 9 -8.11 -0.14 21.26
C PHE A 9 -8.75 -0.02 19.88
N ILE A 10 -7.95 -0.30 18.84
CA ILE A 10 -8.43 -0.51 17.48
C ILE A 10 -8.17 -1.95 17.06
N ARG A 11 -9.03 -2.49 16.21
CA ARG A 11 -8.78 -3.79 15.58
C ARG A 11 -8.16 -3.56 14.21
N VAL A 12 -7.03 -4.19 13.97
CA VAL A 12 -6.34 -4.20 12.69
C VAL A 12 -6.29 -5.63 12.16
N ALA A 13 -6.33 -5.79 10.84
CA ALA A 13 -6.17 -7.05 10.14
C ALA A 13 -4.88 -7.04 9.34
N SER A 14 -4.08 -8.10 9.46
CA SER A 14 -2.96 -8.40 8.57
C SER A 14 -3.37 -9.58 7.71
N ALA A 15 -3.45 -9.38 6.40
CA ALA A 15 -3.96 -10.36 5.46
C ALA A 15 -2.89 -10.76 4.45
N VAL A 16 -2.72 -12.06 4.21
CA VAL A 16 -1.73 -12.60 3.29
C VAL A 16 -2.44 -13.41 2.21
N PRO A 17 -2.79 -12.80 1.06
CA PRO A 17 -3.45 -13.50 -0.03
C PRO A 17 -2.49 -14.49 -0.72
N ARG A 18 -3.06 -15.53 -1.33
CA ARG A 18 -2.31 -16.45 -2.20
C ARG A 18 -2.13 -15.79 -3.56
N VAL A 19 -1.10 -14.94 -3.69
CA VAL A 19 -0.84 -14.20 -4.92
C VAL A 19 -0.38 -15.09 -6.07
N LYS A 20 -0.72 -14.68 -7.29
CA LYS A 20 -0.13 -15.14 -8.54
C LYS A 20 0.76 -14.04 -9.11
N ILE A 21 1.96 -14.38 -9.54
CA ILE A 21 2.91 -13.44 -10.12
C ILE A 21 2.33 -12.83 -11.38
N ALA A 22 2.31 -11.49 -11.44
CA ALA A 22 1.83 -10.68 -12.56
C ALA A 22 0.35 -10.90 -12.98
N ASP A 23 -0.45 -11.57 -12.16
CA ASP A 23 -1.88 -11.76 -12.37
C ASP A 23 -2.67 -10.81 -11.44
N CYS A 24 -2.66 -9.52 -11.78
CA CYS A 24 -3.25 -8.46 -10.94
C CYS A 24 -4.74 -8.72 -10.68
N GLN A 25 -5.50 -9.13 -11.69
CA GLN A 25 -6.93 -9.37 -11.57
C GLN A 25 -7.26 -10.54 -10.62
N TRP A 26 -6.47 -11.62 -10.67
CA TRP A 26 -6.59 -12.69 -9.70
C TRP A 26 -6.28 -12.21 -8.29
N ASN A 27 -5.21 -11.44 -8.14
CA ASN A 27 -4.75 -11.01 -6.82
C ASN A 27 -5.77 -10.09 -6.14
N ILE A 28 -6.35 -9.12 -6.88
CA ILE A 28 -7.38 -8.25 -6.31
C ILE A 28 -8.65 -9.01 -5.94
N SER A 29 -9.04 -10.03 -6.68
CA SER A 29 -10.24 -10.83 -6.31
C SER A 29 -10.11 -11.52 -4.95
N LEU A 30 -8.89 -11.84 -4.53
CA LEU A 30 -8.61 -12.37 -3.18
C LEU A 30 -8.50 -11.26 -2.14
N ILE A 31 -7.94 -10.12 -2.52
CA ILE A 31 -7.84 -8.93 -1.67
C ILE A 31 -9.23 -8.45 -1.27
N GLU A 32 -10.16 -8.31 -2.23
CA GLU A 32 -11.55 -7.91 -2.00
C GLU A 32 -12.26 -8.83 -0.99
N ARG A 33 -12.14 -10.15 -1.17
CA ARG A 33 -12.73 -11.12 -0.24
C ARG A 33 -12.17 -10.99 1.19
N MET A 34 -10.86 -10.70 1.31
CA MET A 34 -10.23 -10.51 2.62
C MET A 34 -10.64 -9.17 3.26
N ILE A 35 -10.93 -8.14 2.45
CA ILE A 35 -11.50 -6.88 2.92
C ILE A 35 -12.88 -7.11 3.54
N GLU A 36 -13.76 -7.86 2.86
CA GLU A 36 -15.07 -8.24 3.39
C GLU A 36 -14.94 -8.98 4.73
N GLU A 37 -14.09 -10.01 4.78
CA GLU A 37 -13.87 -10.80 6.00
C GLU A 37 -13.34 -9.92 7.15
N ALA A 38 -12.42 -8.99 6.88
CA ALA A 38 -11.88 -8.11 7.88
C ALA A 38 -12.94 -7.11 8.40
N GLU A 39 -13.76 -6.55 7.52
CA GLU A 39 -14.84 -5.63 7.90
C GLU A 39 -15.94 -6.34 8.69
N GLU A 40 -16.34 -7.56 8.31
CA GLU A 40 -17.26 -8.39 9.09
C GLU A 40 -16.75 -8.66 10.50
N ASN A 41 -15.43 -8.76 10.66
CA ASN A 41 -14.75 -8.88 11.95
C ASN A 41 -14.46 -7.53 12.63
N HIS A 42 -15.03 -6.43 12.12
CA HIS A 42 -14.91 -5.08 12.67
C HIS A 42 -13.46 -4.56 12.74
N ALA A 43 -12.63 -4.88 11.78
CA ALA A 43 -11.31 -4.28 11.65
C ALA A 43 -11.45 -2.84 11.10
N SER A 44 -10.66 -1.91 11.66
CA SER A 44 -10.60 -0.52 11.20
C SER A 44 -9.61 -0.34 10.06
N ILE A 45 -8.57 -1.17 10.03
CA ILE A 45 -7.53 -1.18 9.00
C ILE A 45 -7.26 -2.63 8.59
N ILE A 46 -7.08 -2.84 7.29
CA ILE A 46 -6.49 -4.07 6.74
C ILE A 46 -5.22 -3.74 5.97
N VAL A 47 -4.14 -4.49 6.24
CA VAL A 47 -2.86 -4.35 5.56
C VAL A 47 -2.49 -5.62 4.82
N PHE A 48 -2.09 -5.46 3.58
CA PHE A 48 -1.62 -6.52 2.68
C PHE A 48 -0.09 -6.44 2.51
N PRO A 49 0.56 -7.54 2.07
CA PRO A 49 2.00 -7.56 1.87
C PRO A 49 2.47 -6.57 0.80
N GLU A 50 3.77 -6.26 0.88
CA GLU A 50 4.53 -5.56 -0.15
C GLU A 50 4.25 -6.15 -1.54
N LEU A 51 3.98 -5.25 -2.53
CA LEU A 51 3.66 -5.63 -3.92
C LEU A 51 2.54 -6.68 -4.05
N SER A 52 1.57 -6.66 -3.15
CA SER A 52 0.48 -7.66 -3.11
C SER A 52 -0.40 -7.68 -4.37
N ILE A 53 -0.47 -6.57 -5.13
CA ILE A 53 -1.23 -6.51 -6.38
C ILE A 53 -0.52 -7.29 -7.50
N THR A 54 0.80 -7.17 -7.63
CA THR A 54 1.56 -7.80 -8.72
C THR A 54 2.19 -9.13 -8.32
N GLY A 55 2.44 -9.32 -7.04
CA GLY A 55 3.41 -10.27 -6.50
C GLY A 55 4.82 -9.69 -6.49
N TYR A 56 5.61 -10.07 -5.48
CA TYR A 56 6.96 -9.54 -5.26
C TYR A 56 7.96 -10.01 -6.33
N THR A 57 7.85 -11.24 -6.82
CA THR A 57 8.85 -11.87 -7.68
C THR A 57 8.60 -11.71 -9.18
N CYS A 58 8.02 -10.60 -9.61
CA CYS A 58 7.79 -10.28 -11.03
C CYS A 58 9.09 -10.06 -11.83
N GLY A 59 10.20 -9.74 -11.16
CA GLY A 59 11.48 -9.55 -11.83
C GLY A 59 11.44 -8.44 -12.87
N ASP A 60 12.03 -8.68 -14.04
CA ASP A 60 12.08 -7.68 -15.11
C ASP A 60 10.70 -7.32 -15.72
N LEU A 61 9.63 -8.03 -15.35
CA LEU A 61 8.27 -7.63 -15.73
C LEU A 61 7.89 -6.26 -15.12
N PHE A 62 8.53 -5.81 -14.04
CA PHE A 62 8.33 -4.46 -13.53
C PHE A 62 8.70 -3.35 -14.53
N ASN A 63 9.49 -3.66 -15.58
CA ASN A 63 9.75 -2.75 -16.69
C ASN A 63 8.70 -2.84 -17.82
N SER A 64 7.70 -3.72 -17.69
CA SER A 64 6.66 -3.92 -18.70
C SER A 64 5.53 -2.92 -18.50
N HIS A 65 5.23 -2.13 -19.52
CA HIS A 65 4.05 -1.24 -19.51
C HIS A 65 2.76 -2.02 -19.26
N LEU A 66 2.63 -3.23 -19.82
CA LEU A 66 1.45 -4.06 -19.61
C LEU A 66 1.21 -4.37 -18.14
N LEU A 67 2.26 -4.75 -17.38
CA LEU A 67 2.10 -5.03 -15.95
C LEU A 67 1.74 -3.76 -15.18
N LEU A 68 2.36 -2.62 -15.51
CA LEU A 68 2.09 -1.35 -14.84
C LEU A 68 0.68 -0.86 -15.13
N ASP A 69 0.20 -0.96 -16.38
CA ASP A 69 -1.16 -0.61 -16.75
C ASP A 69 -2.19 -1.49 -16.02
N GLN A 70 -1.96 -2.82 -15.98
CA GLN A 70 -2.80 -3.75 -15.23
C GLN A 70 -2.79 -3.48 -13.71
N THR A 71 -1.67 -2.99 -13.18
CA THR A 71 -1.60 -2.58 -11.78
C THR A 71 -2.49 -1.38 -11.50
N ILE A 72 -2.50 -0.39 -12.39
CA ILE A 72 -3.35 0.80 -12.26
C ILE A 72 -4.83 0.45 -12.41
N GLU A 73 -5.18 -0.44 -13.36
CA GLU A 73 -6.54 -0.95 -13.48
C GLU A 73 -6.99 -1.68 -12.20
N ALA A 74 -6.15 -2.57 -11.65
CA ALA A 74 -6.41 -3.29 -10.41
C ALA A 74 -6.55 -2.35 -9.20
N LEU A 75 -5.73 -1.30 -9.11
CA LEU A 75 -5.88 -0.26 -8.09
C LEU A 75 -7.20 0.48 -8.22
N ASN A 76 -7.62 0.81 -9.45
CA ASN A 76 -8.90 1.46 -9.70
C ASN A 76 -10.06 0.58 -9.21
N ASP A 77 -10.01 -0.72 -9.45
CA ASP A 77 -11.04 -1.65 -9.02
C ASP A 77 -11.14 -1.67 -7.47
N ILE A 78 -10.00 -1.73 -6.76
CA ILE A 78 -9.99 -1.67 -5.28
C ILE A 78 -10.50 -0.31 -4.78
N VAL A 79 -10.13 0.81 -5.42
CA VAL A 79 -10.63 2.15 -5.07
C VAL A 79 -12.15 2.20 -5.23
N CYS A 80 -12.69 1.73 -6.36
CA CYS A 80 -14.14 1.67 -6.59
C CYS A 80 -14.81 0.76 -5.56
N TYR A 81 -14.25 -0.42 -5.31
CA TYR A 81 -14.77 -1.38 -4.32
C TYR A 81 -14.83 -0.77 -2.91
N SER A 82 -13.83 0.01 -2.53
CA SER A 82 -13.75 0.64 -1.21
C SER A 82 -14.85 1.67 -0.92
N GLN A 83 -15.62 2.11 -1.93
CA GLN A 83 -16.70 3.09 -1.74
C GLN A 83 -17.79 2.60 -0.78
N GLU A 84 -18.07 1.30 -0.79
CA GLU A 84 -19.10 0.67 0.02
C GLU A 84 -18.57 0.16 1.36
N HIS A 85 -17.27 0.32 1.63
CA HIS A 85 -16.59 -0.16 2.82
C HIS A 85 -16.13 0.99 3.73
N THR A 86 -16.07 0.72 5.04
CA THR A 86 -15.62 1.71 6.03
C THR A 86 -14.19 1.45 6.52
N ILE A 87 -13.66 0.28 6.22
CA ILE A 87 -12.30 -0.12 6.58
C ILE A 87 -11.26 0.64 5.75
N THR A 88 -10.14 1.03 6.35
CA THR A 88 -8.99 1.54 5.61
C THR A 88 -8.18 0.38 5.03
N ILE A 89 -7.89 0.46 3.75
CA ILE A 89 -7.21 -0.61 2.99
C ILE A 89 -5.79 -0.15 2.65
N ILE A 90 -4.79 -0.97 2.94
CA ILE A 90 -3.39 -0.70 2.60
C ILE A 90 -2.88 -1.85 1.74
N VAL A 91 -2.57 -1.58 0.46
CA VAL A 91 -2.08 -2.56 -0.51
C VAL A 91 -0.70 -2.18 -1.04
N GLY A 92 0.12 -3.17 -1.36
CA GLY A 92 1.43 -2.98 -1.99
C GLY A 92 1.31 -2.98 -3.51
N ALA A 93 1.85 -1.94 -4.18
CA ALA A 93 1.83 -1.79 -5.63
C ALA A 93 3.06 -1.05 -6.18
N PRO A 94 3.55 -1.39 -7.38
CA PRO A 94 4.49 -0.56 -8.11
C PRO A 94 3.78 0.67 -8.69
N ILE A 95 4.30 1.86 -8.41
CA ILE A 95 3.76 3.15 -8.89
C ILE A 95 4.81 3.88 -9.71
N ASN A 96 4.46 4.21 -10.95
CA ASN A 96 5.31 5.02 -11.82
C ASN A 96 4.92 6.50 -11.70
N THR A 97 5.86 7.35 -11.36
CA THR A 97 5.70 8.81 -11.38
C THR A 97 7.02 9.48 -11.76
N ASN A 98 6.97 10.56 -12.54
CA ASN A 98 8.14 11.32 -13.01
C ASN A 98 9.23 10.43 -13.64
N ASN A 99 8.85 9.45 -14.44
CA ASN A 99 9.74 8.47 -15.07
C ASN A 99 10.56 7.62 -14.08
N GLN A 100 10.09 7.48 -12.86
CA GLN A 100 10.66 6.61 -11.84
C GLN A 100 9.60 5.64 -11.35
N LEU A 101 10.01 4.38 -11.15
CA LEU A 101 9.15 3.35 -10.58
C LEU A 101 9.46 3.20 -9.10
N PHE A 102 8.43 3.24 -8.26
CA PHE A 102 8.54 3.10 -6.81
C PHE A 102 7.76 1.87 -6.34
N ASN A 103 8.31 1.17 -5.37
CA ASN A 103 7.60 0.16 -4.60
C ASN A 103 6.84 0.88 -3.50
N CYS A 104 5.50 0.84 -3.54
CA CYS A 104 4.67 1.68 -2.69
C CYS A 104 3.65 0.90 -1.89
N ALA A 105 3.33 1.43 -0.71
CA ALA A 105 2.08 1.16 -0.03
C ALA A 105 1.05 2.22 -0.41
N VAL A 106 -0.11 1.80 -0.90
CA VAL A 106 -1.22 2.66 -1.29
C VAL A 106 -2.31 2.56 -0.24
N VAL A 107 -2.67 3.69 0.36
CA VAL A 107 -3.71 3.78 1.39
C VAL A 107 -5.01 4.24 0.75
N ILE A 108 -6.04 3.43 0.88
CA ILE A 108 -7.34 3.64 0.24
C ILE A 108 -8.44 3.67 1.33
N HIS A 109 -9.34 4.62 1.22
CA HIS A 109 -10.51 4.72 2.10
C HIS A 109 -11.69 5.35 1.37
N LYS A 110 -12.85 4.69 1.42
CA LYS A 110 -14.13 5.20 0.88
C LYS A 110 -14.03 5.80 -0.53
N GLY A 111 -13.44 5.05 -1.46
CA GLY A 111 -13.35 5.43 -2.86
C GLY A 111 -12.26 6.46 -3.19
N SER A 112 -11.34 6.70 -2.27
CA SER A 112 -10.24 7.64 -2.48
C SER A 112 -8.90 7.07 -2.04
N ILE A 113 -7.84 7.45 -2.75
CA ILE A 113 -6.47 7.23 -2.31
C ILE A 113 -6.11 8.34 -1.32
N ILE A 114 -5.80 7.98 -0.09
CA ILE A 114 -5.51 8.92 0.99
C ILE A 114 -4.05 9.34 0.99
N ALA A 115 -3.16 8.39 0.70
CA ALA A 115 -1.72 8.61 0.59
C ALA A 115 -1.05 7.46 -0.16
N ILE A 116 0.14 7.73 -0.68
CA ILE A 116 1.04 6.73 -1.26
C ILE A 116 2.40 6.87 -0.60
N VAL A 117 2.86 5.80 0.04
CA VAL A 117 4.14 5.75 0.76
C VAL A 117 5.12 4.92 -0.05
N PRO A 118 6.13 5.53 -0.69
CA PRO A 118 7.18 4.81 -1.39
C PRO A 118 8.22 4.26 -0.41
N LYS A 119 8.74 3.06 -0.71
CA LYS A 119 9.81 2.40 0.05
C LYS A 119 11.10 3.19 -0.02
N THR A 120 11.76 3.35 1.13
CA THR A 120 13.00 4.12 1.27
C THR A 120 14.23 3.26 1.03
N TYR A 121 14.32 2.12 1.72
CA TYR A 121 15.47 1.23 1.68
C TYR A 121 15.19 0.03 0.78
N LEU A 122 15.94 -0.06 -0.31
CA LEU A 122 15.78 -1.10 -1.33
C LEU A 122 16.86 -2.16 -1.12
N PRO A 123 16.53 -3.36 -0.64
CA PRO A 123 17.50 -4.42 -0.49
C PRO A 123 18.10 -4.81 -1.86
N ASN A 124 19.44 -4.87 -1.90
CA ASN A 124 20.18 -5.20 -3.12
C ASN A 124 21.37 -6.11 -2.78
N TYR A 125 21.11 -7.16 -2.02
CA TYR A 125 22.06 -8.15 -1.54
C TYR A 125 21.40 -9.54 -1.50
N ASN A 126 22.21 -10.59 -1.56
CA ASN A 126 21.76 -11.98 -1.65
C ASN A 126 20.77 -12.18 -2.82
N GLU A 127 19.55 -12.64 -2.53
CA GLU A 127 18.46 -12.84 -3.48
C GLU A 127 17.69 -11.57 -3.86
N PHE A 128 18.00 -10.43 -3.23
CA PHE A 128 17.28 -9.19 -3.47
C PHE A 128 17.97 -8.31 -4.52
N TYR A 129 17.18 -7.77 -5.45
CA TYR A 129 17.65 -6.94 -6.58
C TYR A 129 16.73 -5.73 -6.79
N GLU A 130 16.15 -5.16 -5.73
CA GLU A 130 15.12 -4.12 -5.86
C GLU A 130 15.63 -2.86 -6.57
N MET A 131 16.90 -2.49 -6.38
CA MET A 131 17.51 -1.33 -7.05
C MET A 131 17.58 -1.49 -8.58
N ARG A 132 17.36 -2.69 -9.12
CA ARG A 132 17.27 -2.93 -10.56
C ARG A 132 15.98 -2.35 -11.15
N TRP A 133 14.91 -2.30 -10.37
CA TRP A 133 13.58 -1.91 -10.84
C TRP A 133 13.04 -0.65 -10.19
N PHE A 134 13.33 -0.44 -8.92
CA PHE A 134 12.71 0.61 -8.13
C PHE A 134 13.68 1.72 -7.75
N SER A 135 13.14 2.93 -7.63
CA SER A 135 13.80 4.09 -7.04
C SER A 135 13.46 4.18 -5.56
N SER A 136 14.41 4.62 -4.75
CA SER A 136 14.20 4.92 -3.33
C SER A 136 13.30 6.15 -3.16
N ALA A 137 12.48 6.18 -2.11
CA ALA A 137 11.72 7.35 -1.70
C ALA A 137 12.59 8.61 -1.55
N MET A 138 13.86 8.46 -1.14
CA MET A 138 14.81 9.58 -1.04
C MET A 138 15.10 10.25 -2.38
N ASN A 139 14.82 9.59 -3.49
CA ASN A 139 14.99 10.14 -4.85
C ASN A 139 13.68 10.72 -5.42
N ALA A 140 12.60 10.69 -4.67
CA ALA A 140 11.34 11.29 -5.07
C ALA A 140 11.48 12.82 -5.02
N ASN A 141 11.23 13.48 -6.16
CA ASN A 141 11.31 14.94 -6.28
C ASN A 141 9.91 15.59 -6.21
N VAL A 142 8.95 14.87 -5.64
CA VAL A 142 7.54 15.31 -5.51
C VAL A 142 7.00 14.89 -4.16
N ASN A 143 6.10 15.71 -3.62
CA ASN A 143 5.37 15.43 -2.38
C ASN A 143 3.90 15.06 -2.64
N THR A 144 3.45 15.22 -3.86
CA THR A 144 2.10 14.80 -4.30
C THR A 144 2.16 14.25 -5.72
N ILE A 145 1.23 13.38 -6.06
CA ILE A 145 1.04 12.87 -7.42
C ILE A 145 -0.43 12.87 -7.81
N SER A 146 -0.70 12.77 -9.12
CA SER A 146 -2.05 12.53 -9.64
C SER A 146 -2.17 11.09 -10.10
N LEU A 147 -3.22 10.39 -9.67
CA LEU A 147 -3.47 9.00 -10.02
C LEU A 147 -4.99 8.74 -10.06
N LEU A 148 -5.47 7.96 -11.04
CA LEU A 148 -6.87 7.56 -11.20
C LEU A 148 -7.85 8.75 -11.20
N GLY A 149 -7.44 9.89 -11.77
CA GLY A 149 -8.25 11.10 -11.81
C GLY A 149 -8.34 11.90 -10.51
N GLN A 150 -7.66 11.45 -9.45
CA GLN A 150 -7.48 12.18 -8.21
C GLN A 150 -6.18 12.98 -8.28
N GLU A 151 -6.23 14.27 -7.95
CA GLU A 151 -5.08 15.17 -7.90
C GLU A 151 -4.57 15.33 -6.47
N ASP A 152 -3.34 15.81 -6.32
CA ASP A 152 -2.72 16.16 -5.04
C ASP A 152 -2.69 15.04 -3.99
N ILE A 153 -2.59 13.78 -4.45
CA ILE A 153 -2.44 12.64 -3.52
C ILE A 153 -1.08 12.77 -2.82
N PRO A 154 -1.03 12.80 -1.48
CA PRO A 154 0.23 12.83 -0.73
C PRO A 154 1.14 11.66 -1.12
N PHE A 155 2.41 11.97 -1.41
CA PHE A 155 3.43 11.01 -1.82
C PHE A 155 4.74 11.25 -1.07
N GLY A 156 5.12 10.34 -0.16
CA GLY A 156 6.33 10.48 0.65
C GLY A 156 6.45 9.41 1.72
N ASN A 157 7.64 9.32 2.33
CA ASN A 157 7.96 8.37 3.38
C ASN A 157 7.84 8.96 4.81
N ASP A 158 7.46 10.23 4.93
CA ASP A 158 7.30 10.97 6.18
C ASP A 158 5.82 11.28 6.49
N ILE A 159 4.90 10.56 5.87
CA ILE A 159 3.46 10.76 6.03
C ILE A 159 2.98 10.10 7.32
N ILE A 160 2.31 10.90 8.17
CA ILE A 160 1.55 10.43 9.32
C ILE A 160 0.06 10.52 8.97
N LEU A 161 -0.62 9.41 9.04
CA LEU A 161 -2.05 9.29 8.81
C LEU A 161 -2.77 9.36 10.15
N SER A 162 -3.79 10.22 10.25
CA SER A 162 -4.51 10.44 11.51
C SER A 162 -6.02 10.36 11.31
N THR A 163 -6.68 9.74 12.26
CA THR A 163 -8.12 9.76 12.45
C THR A 163 -8.43 10.53 13.75
N GLU A 164 -9.71 10.61 14.13
CA GLU A 164 -10.08 11.17 15.43
C GLU A 164 -9.61 10.30 16.61
N GLU A 165 -9.38 9.01 16.39
CA GLU A 165 -9.11 8.02 17.44
C GLU A 165 -7.64 7.60 17.53
N TYR A 166 -6.90 7.61 16.40
CA TYR A 166 -5.52 7.12 16.34
C TYR A 166 -4.72 7.72 15.17
N SER A 167 -3.40 7.62 15.27
CA SER A 167 -2.48 7.96 14.19
C SER A 167 -1.56 6.78 13.88
N TYR A 168 -1.13 6.66 12.62
CA TYR A 168 -0.23 5.61 12.18
C TYR A 168 0.65 6.09 11.03
N ALA A 169 1.79 5.42 10.84
CA ALA A 169 2.67 5.57 9.70
C ALA A 169 2.92 4.20 9.07
N ILE A 170 3.49 4.18 7.87
CA ILE A 170 3.73 2.96 7.11
C ILE A 170 5.22 2.82 6.84
N GLU A 171 5.75 1.64 7.11
CA GLU A 171 7.09 1.19 6.75
C GLU A 171 6.97 -0.06 5.89
N ILE A 172 7.85 -0.20 4.89
CA ILE A 172 7.82 -1.32 3.95
C ILE A 172 9.09 -2.15 4.14
N CYS A 173 8.94 -3.36 4.71
CA CYS A 173 9.96 -4.40 4.79
C CYS A 173 11.31 -3.88 5.34
N GLU A 174 12.30 -3.62 4.48
CA GLU A 174 13.65 -3.16 4.83
C GLU A 174 13.64 -1.81 5.57
N ASP A 175 12.63 -0.98 5.39
CA ASP A 175 12.51 0.30 6.09
C ASP A 175 12.52 0.11 7.61
N LEU A 176 11.92 -0.96 8.11
CA LEU A 176 11.88 -1.29 9.54
C LEU A 176 13.26 -1.61 10.13
N LEU A 177 14.21 -2.06 9.31
CA LEU A 177 15.53 -2.48 9.75
C LEU A 177 16.55 -1.32 9.82
N HIS A 178 16.24 -0.22 9.16
CA HIS A 178 17.08 0.98 9.14
C HIS A 178 16.57 1.99 10.16
N ASN A 179 17.17 1.97 11.34
CA ASN A 179 16.80 2.72 12.52
C ASN A 179 16.84 4.26 12.35
N TYR A 180 15.79 4.81 11.78
CA TYR A 180 15.27 6.10 12.25
C TYR A 180 13.78 5.89 12.50
N ILE A 181 13.51 5.02 13.47
CA ILE A 181 12.17 4.76 13.94
C ILE A 181 11.64 6.06 14.48
N LEU A 182 10.70 6.67 13.78
CA LEU A 182 9.71 7.51 14.41
C LEU A 182 8.69 6.60 15.10
N LEU A 183 9.16 5.80 16.03
CA LEU A 183 8.28 5.12 16.97
C LEU A 183 7.92 6.13 18.05
N LEU A 184 7.17 7.15 17.66
CA LEU A 184 6.46 7.99 18.59
C LEU A 184 5.13 7.31 18.87
N ILE A 185 5.17 6.34 19.79
CA ILE A 185 3.97 5.90 20.49
C ILE A 185 3.69 6.99 21.52
N ILE A 186 2.68 7.76 21.27
CA ILE A 186 2.03 8.57 22.31
C ILE A 186 0.69 7.95 22.61
#